data_142978862c627b3f63b169c5354e3382
#
_entry.id   142978862c627b3f63b169c5354e3382
#
_cell.length_a   1.000
_cell.length_b   1.000
_cell.length_c   1.000
_cell.angle_alpha   90.00
_cell.angle_beta   90.00
_cell.angle_gamma   90.00
#
_symmetry.space_group_name_H-M   'P 1'
#
loop_
_entity.id
_entity.type
_entity.pdbx_description
1 polymer ?
#
loop_
_entity_poly.entity_id
_entity_poly.type
_entity_poly.pdbx_seq_one_letter_code
_entity_poly.pdbx_strand_id
1 'polypeptide(L)'
;MPIRERLAIAISDSFLGGSWTADGLLTRAQSVFVQDIQRQWLRELVDRVLMAFPATSARPTQRHLQEYVAAQAVIPKPERVPGTTRFRRRIQSWQSQMQPADGAAMLWSVPALVTIAELAAWFEITVGELEWFANRTGWNTEHSGNVPAKETLGHYRYRWLAKPSGGQRLLETPKPRLKSLQRKILTGILNHVPAHRAAHAFRRGRSVATYLSPHAGQQVVLHIDLREFFPSVHASRVHAAFRTMGYPERIAGLLTGLCTNDTPSAILYSADGQRVDEGTWLRQRAKHLPQGAPTSPALANLCAYKLDCRLEGLARTVSAQYTRYADDLVFSGEFESQKSLARLRILINAIILDEGFEIRHRKTQVMPAGTRQQVAGVRLNVHPNIPREAFDELKAILHNCWRYGPGSQNRTGHPNFRDHLNGRLAYWSSICPVRIVKLQEMFDRIEWTEQ
;
A
#
# COMPACT_ATOMS: atom_id res chain seq x y z
N MET A 1 -15.29 -21.24 -27.53
CA MET A 1 -15.21 -21.64 -26.12
C MET A 1 -16.34 -22.61 -25.82
N PRO A 2 -16.06 -23.84 -25.36
CA PRO A 2 -17.06 -24.85 -25.02
C PRO A 2 -18.07 -24.33 -23.99
N ILE A 3 -19.33 -24.76 -24.06
CA ILE A 3 -20.39 -24.29 -23.14
C ILE A 3 -20.06 -24.64 -21.69
N ARG A 4 -19.39 -25.77 -21.46
CA ARG A 4 -18.95 -26.19 -20.13
C ARG A 4 -17.96 -25.22 -19.50
N GLU A 5 -17.02 -24.70 -20.27
CA GLU A 5 -16.05 -23.68 -19.80
C GLU A 5 -16.76 -22.35 -19.48
N ARG A 6 -17.69 -21.92 -20.32
CA ARG A 6 -18.49 -20.71 -20.07
C ARG A 6 -19.32 -20.82 -18.78
N LEU A 7 -19.86 -22.00 -18.52
CA LEU A 7 -20.62 -22.30 -17.32
C LEU A 7 -19.70 -22.32 -16.09
N ALA A 8 -18.55 -22.95 -16.17
CA ALA A 8 -17.57 -22.98 -15.10
C ALA A 8 -17.08 -21.57 -14.74
N ILE A 9 -16.82 -20.72 -15.72
CA ILE A 9 -16.46 -19.31 -15.51
C ILE A 9 -17.59 -18.59 -14.77
N ALA A 10 -18.84 -18.66 -15.25
CA ALA A 10 -19.97 -17.95 -14.68
C ALA A 10 -20.24 -18.38 -13.23
N ILE A 11 -20.18 -19.69 -12.92
CA ILE A 11 -20.32 -20.21 -11.57
C ILE A 11 -19.16 -19.75 -10.67
N SER A 12 -17.92 -19.87 -11.14
CA SER A 12 -16.74 -19.46 -10.36
C SER A 12 -16.75 -17.97 -10.03
N ASP A 13 -17.12 -17.14 -11.01
CA ASP A 13 -17.25 -15.70 -10.80
C ASP A 13 -18.37 -15.40 -9.76
N SER A 14 -19.48 -16.16 -9.80
CA SER A 14 -20.53 -16.03 -8.80
C SER A 14 -20.08 -16.42 -7.40
N PHE A 15 -19.30 -17.50 -7.27
CA PHE A 15 -18.73 -17.95 -6.00
C PHE A 15 -17.81 -16.91 -5.35
N LEU A 16 -16.96 -16.28 -6.15
CA LEU A 16 -16.01 -15.26 -5.68
C LEU A 16 -16.70 -13.92 -5.33
N GLY A 17 -17.94 -13.75 -5.71
CA GLY A 17 -18.69 -12.49 -5.53
C GLY A 17 -19.24 -12.22 -4.14
N GLY A 18 -18.96 -13.02 -3.10
CA GLY A 18 -19.56 -12.78 -1.77
C GLY A 18 -19.10 -13.70 -0.66
N SER A 19 -19.96 -13.93 0.34
CA SER A 19 -19.67 -14.78 1.49
C SER A 19 -19.27 -16.19 1.08
N TRP A 20 -18.26 -16.76 1.72
CA TRP A 20 -17.73 -18.10 1.44
C TRP A 20 -18.40 -19.13 2.36
N THR A 21 -19.73 -19.20 2.31
CA THR A 21 -20.60 -20.12 3.07
C THR A 21 -21.42 -20.97 2.11
N ALA A 22 -21.88 -22.14 2.54
CA ALA A 22 -22.67 -23.04 1.70
C ALA A 22 -23.90 -22.35 1.09
N ASP A 23 -24.68 -21.66 1.91
CA ASP A 23 -25.90 -20.96 1.47
C ASP A 23 -25.55 -19.76 0.54
N GLY A 24 -24.49 -19.02 0.87
CA GLY A 24 -24.05 -17.89 0.07
C GLY A 24 -23.55 -18.31 -1.33
N LEU A 25 -22.76 -19.37 -1.42
CA LEU A 25 -22.29 -19.94 -2.70
C LEU A 25 -23.48 -20.50 -3.50
N LEU A 26 -24.38 -21.25 -2.86
CA LEU A 26 -25.53 -21.86 -3.52
C LEU A 26 -26.47 -20.80 -4.11
N THR A 27 -26.85 -19.81 -3.33
CA THR A 27 -27.73 -18.70 -3.75
C THR A 27 -27.16 -17.97 -4.96
N ARG A 28 -25.87 -17.63 -4.94
CA ARG A 28 -25.22 -16.95 -6.07
C ARG A 28 -25.08 -17.85 -7.29
N ALA A 29 -24.75 -19.13 -7.13
CA ALA A 29 -24.69 -20.04 -8.25
C ALA A 29 -26.06 -20.23 -8.92
N GLN A 30 -27.13 -20.21 -8.16
CA GLN A 30 -28.50 -20.28 -8.70
C GLN A 30 -28.84 -19.05 -9.55
N SER A 31 -28.37 -17.86 -9.18
CA SER A 31 -28.62 -16.64 -9.95
C SER A 31 -27.92 -16.60 -11.31
N VAL A 32 -26.98 -17.51 -11.58
CA VAL A 32 -26.34 -17.68 -12.91
C VAL A 32 -27.32 -18.22 -13.96
N PHE A 33 -28.44 -18.77 -13.53
CA PHE A 33 -29.40 -19.46 -14.40
C PHE A 33 -30.73 -18.69 -14.51
N VAL A 34 -31.30 -18.65 -15.71
CA VAL A 34 -32.59 -17.97 -15.99
C VAL A 34 -33.80 -18.76 -15.51
N GLN A 35 -33.67 -20.07 -15.29
CA GLN A 35 -34.73 -20.97 -14.87
C GLN A 35 -34.37 -21.71 -13.60
N ASP A 36 -35.37 -22.06 -12.80
CA ASP A 36 -35.19 -22.86 -11.59
C ASP A 36 -34.59 -24.23 -11.98
N ILE A 37 -33.37 -24.50 -11.55
CA ILE A 37 -32.62 -25.71 -11.89
C ILE A 37 -32.67 -26.67 -10.73
N GLN A 38 -32.69 -27.97 -11.04
CA GLN A 38 -32.51 -29.03 -10.03
C GLN A 38 -31.28 -28.69 -9.16
N ARG A 39 -31.55 -28.36 -7.91
CA ARG A 39 -30.56 -27.77 -6.95
C ARG A 39 -29.55 -28.80 -6.46
N GLN A 40 -29.75 -30.08 -6.72
CA GLN A 40 -28.94 -31.15 -6.14
C GLN A 40 -27.49 -31.14 -6.60
N TRP A 41 -27.22 -31.04 -7.89
CA TRP A 41 -25.85 -30.99 -8.39
C TRP A 41 -25.11 -29.70 -8.04
N LEU A 42 -25.85 -28.59 -7.89
CA LEU A 42 -25.24 -27.31 -7.44
C LEU A 42 -24.83 -27.40 -5.96
N ARG A 43 -25.61 -28.03 -5.12
CA ARG A 43 -25.26 -28.30 -3.70
C ARG A 43 -24.00 -29.16 -3.64
N GLU A 44 -24.00 -30.28 -4.37
CA GLU A 44 -22.83 -31.15 -4.45
C GLU A 44 -21.56 -30.42 -4.96
N LEU A 45 -21.72 -29.53 -5.93
CA LEU A 45 -20.60 -28.67 -6.40
C LEU A 45 -20.12 -27.72 -5.31
N VAL A 46 -21.03 -27.07 -4.57
CA VAL A 46 -20.71 -26.19 -3.44
C VAL A 46 -19.97 -26.93 -2.35
N ASP A 47 -20.44 -28.12 -1.97
CA ASP A 47 -19.82 -28.96 -0.95
C ASP A 47 -18.38 -29.35 -1.36
N ARG A 48 -18.18 -29.75 -2.61
CA ARG A 48 -16.85 -30.07 -3.15
C ARG A 48 -15.92 -28.86 -3.16
N VAL A 49 -16.43 -27.67 -3.48
CA VAL A 49 -15.65 -26.44 -3.47
C VAL A 49 -15.25 -26.06 -2.05
N LEU A 50 -16.17 -26.18 -1.07
CA LEU A 50 -15.87 -25.91 0.34
C LEU A 50 -14.92 -26.93 0.96
N MET A 51 -14.97 -28.18 0.51
CA MET A 51 -13.97 -29.20 0.92
C MET A 51 -12.57 -28.90 0.36
N ALA A 52 -12.48 -28.51 -0.91
CA ALA A 52 -11.20 -28.17 -1.54
C ALA A 52 -10.63 -26.82 -1.07
N PHE A 53 -11.52 -25.88 -0.74
CA PHE A 53 -11.18 -24.51 -0.32
C PHE A 53 -11.98 -24.12 0.93
N PRO A 54 -11.57 -24.59 2.12
CA PRO A 54 -12.29 -24.31 3.37
C PRO A 54 -12.37 -22.81 3.67
N ALA A 55 -13.44 -22.37 4.35
CA ALA A 55 -13.64 -20.98 4.74
C ALA A 55 -12.54 -20.43 5.66
N THR A 56 -11.82 -21.31 6.35
CA THR A 56 -10.68 -20.98 7.22
C THR A 56 -9.38 -20.74 6.47
N SER A 57 -9.30 -21.12 5.20
CA SER A 57 -8.12 -20.93 4.34
C SER A 57 -8.26 -19.70 3.44
N ALA A 58 -7.14 -19.29 2.82
CA ALA A 58 -7.18 -18.24 1.81
C ALA A 58 -8.09 -18.64 0.63
N ARG A 59 -8.94 -17.72 0.18
CA ARG A 59 -9.81 -17.96 -0.99
C ARG A 59 -8.98 -18.30 -2.23
N PRO A 60 -9.45 -19.24 -3.08
CA PRO A 60 -8.75 -19.56 -4.32
C PRO A 60 -8.72 -18.36 -5.27
N THR A 61 -7.70 -18.30 -6.11
CA THR A 61 -7.68 -17.33 -7.22
C THR A 61 -8.78 -17.67 -8.23
N GLN A 62 -9.25 -16.66 -8.98
CA GLN A 62 -10.28 -16.86 -10.03
C GLN A 62 -9.91 -18.00 -10.98
N ARG A 63 -8.67 -18.02 -11.46
CA ARG A 63 -8.19 -19.05 -12.38
C ARG A 63 -8.20 -20.45 -11.74
N HIS A 64 -7.70 -20.57 -10.52
CA HIS A 64 -7.65 -21.85 -9.80
C HIS A 64 -9.05 -22.39 -9.54
N LEU A 65 -10.00 -21.53 -9.16
CA LEU A 65 -11.38 -21.92 -8.95
C LEU A 65 -12.08 -22.31 -10.29
N GLN A 66 -11.83 -21.57 -11.37
CA GLN A 66 -12.35 -21.90 -12.69
C GLN A 66 -11.84 -23.26 -13.21
N GLU A 67 -10.55 -23.53 -13.08
CA GLU A 67 -9.94 -24.81 -13.42
C GLU A 67 -10.54 -25.95 -12.58
N TYR A 68 -10.67 -25.74 -11.27
CA TYR A 68 -11.27 -26.70 -10.37
C TYR A 68 -12.73 -26.99 -10.72
N VAL A 69 -13.57 -25.96 -10.86
CA VAL A 69 -15.00 -26.09 -11.21
C VAL A 69 -15.15 -26.76 -12.59
N ALA A 70 -14.35 -26.39 -13.58
CA ALA A 70 -14.41 -27.00 -14.91
C ALA A 70 -14.08 -28.51 -14.89
N ALA A 71 -13.22 -28.95 -13.97
CA ALA A 71 -12.86 -30.35 -13.81
C ALA A 71 -13.96 -31.22 -13.14
N GLN A 72 -14.95 -30.59 -12.46
CA GLN A 72 -15.96 -31.34 -11.70
C GLN A 72 -16.95 -32.09 -12.61
N ALA A 73 -17.00 -33.41 -12.48
CA ALA A 73 -17.93 -34.28 -13.23
C ALA A 73 -19.42 -34.04 -12.89
N VAL A 74 -19.69 -33.45 -11.74
CA VAL A 74 -21.02 -33.09 -11.22
C VAL A 74 -21.74 -32.07 -12.12
N ILE A 75 -21.01 -31.27 -12.91
CA ILE A 75 -21.63 -30.33 -13.85
C ILE A 75 -22.30 -31.09 -14.98
N PRO A 76 -23.64 -31.04 -15.12
CA PRO A 76 -24.37 -31.78 -16.14
C PRO A 76 -23.93 -31.35 -17.54
N LYS A 77 -23.85 -32.30 -18.45
CA LYS A 77 -23.64 -32.02 -19.88
C LYS A 77 -24.81 -31.18 -20.43
N PRO A 78 -24.54 -30.15 -21.24
CA PRO A 78 -25.60 -29.35 -21.82
C PRO A 78 -26.48 -30.22 -22.76
N GLU A 79 -27.79 -30.21 -22.54
CA GLU A 79 -28.75 -30.90 -23.42
C GLU A 79 -29.05 -30.04 -24.65
N ARG A 80 -28.98 -30.64 -25.83
CA ARG A 80 -29.44 -29.99 -27.06
C ARG A 80 -30.96 -29.96 -27.10
N VAL A 81 -31.51 -28.83 -27.54
CA VAL A 81 -32.94 -28.77 -27.88
C VAL A 81 -33.16 -29.60 -29.15
N PRO A 82 -34.03 -30.63 -29.14
CA PRO A 82 -34.29 -31.43 -30.32
C PRO A 82 -34.61 -30.55 -31.54
N GLY A 83 -33.94 -30.83 -32.68
CA GLY A 83 -34.16 -30.08 -33.93
C GLY A 83 -33.47 -28.73 -34.02
N THR A 84 -32.64 -28.33 -33.06
CA THR A 84 -31.93 -27.04 -33.10
C THR A 84 -30.44 -27.16 -32.72
N THR A 85 -29.64 -26.18 -33.11
CA THR A 85 -28.25 -26.00 -32.62
C THR A 85 -28.20 -25.33 -31.26
N ARG A 86 -29.35 -25.00 -30.64
CA ARG A 86 -29.45 -24.26 -29.37
C ARG A 86 -29.47 -25.21 -28.18
N PHE A 87 -28.85 -24.81 -27.09
CA PHE A 87 -28.86 -25.51 -25.82
C PHE A 87 -29.97 -24.97 -24.90
N ARG A 88 -30.65 -25.86 -24.18
CA ARG A 88 -31.80 -25.53 -23.30
C ARG A 88 -31.47 -24.58 -22.13
N ARG A 89 -30.24 -24.40 -21.76
CA ARG A 89 -29.86 -23.59 -20.62
C ARG A 89 -29.38 -22.20 -21.06
N ARG A 90 -30.21 -21.19 -20.78
CA ARG A 90 -29.75 -19.80 -20.84
C ARG A 90 -28.94 -19.50 -19.58
N ILE A 91 -27.66 -19.26 -19.74
CA ILE A 91 -26.82 -18.70 -18.71
C ILE A 91 -27.09 -17.20 -18.71
N GLN A 92 -27.61 -16.70 -17.61
CA GLN A 92 -27.66 -15.27 -17.35
C GLN A 92 -26.25 -14.85 -16.93
N SER A 93 -25.72 -13.75 -17.46
CA SER A 93 -24.48 -13.19 -16.95
C SER A 93 -24.71 -12.82 -15.49
N TRP A 94 -23.96 -13.46 -14.59
CA TRP A 94 -24.02 -13.07 -13.17
C TRP A 94 -23.59 -11.60 -13.05
N GLN A 95 -24.46 -10.76 -12.49
CA GLN A 95 -24.09 -9.36 -12.23
C GLN A 95 -23.33 -9.30 -10.93
N SER A 96 -22.06 -9.01 -11.01
CA SER A 96 -21.23 -8.71 -9.85
C SER A 96 -21.87 -7.56 -9.06
N GLN A 97 -21.84 -7.64 -7.76
CA GLN A 97 -22.29 -6.58 -6.87
C GLN A 97 -21.16 -6.18 -5.91
N MET A 98 -21.14 -4.93 -5.49
CA MET A 98 -20.32 -4.51 -4.37
C MET A 98 -20.76 -5.27 -3.13
N GLN A 99 -19.85 -5.89 -2.42
CA GLN A 99 -20.17 -6.65 -1.22
C GLN A 99 -19.24 -6.24 -0.10
N PRO A 100 -19.75 -5.77 1.04
CA PRO A 100 -18.93 -5.58 2.22
C PRO A 100 -18.31 -6.90 2.66
N ALA A 101 -17.10 -6.86 3.19
CA ALA A 101 -16.49 -8.02 3.83
C ALA A 101 -17.34 -8.42 5.03
N ASP A 102 -17.69 -9.73 5.09
CA ASP A 102 -18.31 -10.40 6.23
C ASP A 102 -19.49 -9.64 6.91
N GLY A 103 -20.56 -9.38 6.16
CA GLY A 103 -21.84 -8.91 6.71
C GLY A 103 -21.88 -7.47 7.24
N ALA A 104 -20.81 -6.72 7.15
CA ALA A 104 -20.80 -5.30 7.46
C ALA A 104 -21.50 -4.50 6.34
N ALA A 105 -22.30 -3.51 6.69
CA ALA A 105 -22.78 -2.52 5.73
C ALA A 105 -21.57 -1.83 5.07
N MET A 106 -21.71 -1.37 3.81
CA MET A 106 -20.63 -0.62 3.15
C MET A 106 -20.22 0.57 4.03
N LEU A 107 -19.10 0.42 4.73
CA LEU A 107 -18.66 1.37 5.75
C LEU A 107 -18.08 2.65 5.13
N TRP A 108 -17.71 2.61 3.84
CA TRP A 108 -16.98 3.70 3.19
C TRP A 108 -17.69 4.17 1.93
N SER A 109 -17.69 5.49 1.71
CA SER A 109 -18.24 6.12 0.51
C SER A 109 -17.29 5.95 -0.68
N VAL A 110 -17.18 4.70 -1.19
CA VAL A 110 -16.40 4.39 -2.39
C VAL A 110 -17.35 4.20 -3.60
N PRO A 111 -16.92 4.53 -4.83
CA PRO A 111 -17.75 4.35 -6.01
C PRO A 111 -18.09 2.88 -6.24
N ALA A 112 -19.36 2.59 -6.54
CA ALA A 112 -19.82 1.25 -6.88
C ALA A 112 -19.41 0.92 -8.32
N LEU A 113 -18.32 0.19 -8.49
CA LEU A 113 -17.76 -0.24 -9.78
C LEU A 113 -17.76 -1.77 -9.81
N VAL A 114 -18.72 -2.36 -10.48
CA VAL A 114 -18.95 -3.81 -10.42
C VAL A 114 -18.60 -4.53 -11.73
N THR A 115 -18.55 -3.79 -12.85
CA THR A 115 -18.17 -4.32 -14.16
C THR A 115 -16.90 -3.66 -14.69
N ILE A 116 -16.21 -4.34 -15.63
CA ILE A 116 -15.03 -3.78 -16.28
C ILE A 116 -15.39 -2.53 -17.10
N ALA A 117 -16.57 -2.55 -17.72
CA ALA A 117 -17.04 -1.41 -18.51
C ALA A 117 -17.27 -0.17 -17.64
N GLU A 118 -17.88 -0.34 -16.45
CA GLU A 118 -18.04 0.77 -15.48
C GLU A 118 -16.68 1.28 -14.99
N LEU A 119 -15.72 0.40 -14.67
CA LEU A 119 -14.39 0.80 -14.26
C LEU A 119 -13.65 1.55 -15.38
N ALA A 120 -13.74 1.07 -16.63
CA ALA A 120 -13.14 1.74 -17.79
C ALA A 120 -13.79 3.12 -18.03
N ALA A 121 -15.12 3.20 -17.98
CA ALA A 121 -15.86 4.45 -18.08
C ALA A 121 -15.51 5.43 -16.95
N TRP A 122 -15.40 4.93 -15.72
CA TRP A 122 -14.97 5.75 -14.58
C TRP A 122 -13.57 6.33 -14.77
N PHE A 123 -12.66 5.59 -15.41
CA PHE A 123 -11.33 6.10 -15.77
C PHE A 123 -11.32 6.95 -17.07
N GLU A 124 -12.40 6.95 -17.84
CA GLU A 124 -12.48 7.62 -19.17
C GLU A 124 -11.48 7.02 -20.17
N ILE A 125 -11.38 5.67 -20.16
CA ILE A 125 -10.54 4.90 -21.06
C ILE A 125 -11.30 3.69 -21.63
N THR A 126 -10.76 3.08 -22.67
CA THR A 126 -11.31 1.84 -23.20
C THR A 126 -11.00 0.64 -22.30
N VAL A 127 -11.78 -0.44 -22.40
CA VAL A 127 -11.51 -1.69 -21.69
C VAL A 127 -10.13 -2.27 -22.06
N GLY A 128 -9.73 -2.17 -23.33
CA GLY A 128 -8.40 -2.62 -23.77
C GLY A 128 -7.26 -1.82 -23.11
N GLU A 129 -7.38 -0.49 -23.04
CA GLU A 129 -6.41 0.35 -22.31
C GLU A 129 -6.34 -0.01 -20.82
N LEU A 130 -7.51 -0.24 -20.19
CA LEU A 130 -7.58 -0.63 -18.79
C LEU A 130 -6.83 -1.95 -18.52
N GLU A 131 -7.07 -2.97 -19.34
CA GLU A 131 -6.41 -4.27 -19.23
C GLU A 131 -4.89 -4.16 -19.48
N TRP A 132 -4.50 -3.32 -20.44
CA TRP A 132 -3.10 -3.05 -20.75
C TRP A 132 -2.38 -2.34 -19.58
N PHE A 133 -2.97 -1.28 -19.01
CA PHE A 133 -2.39 -0.60 -17.84
C PHE A 133 -2.36 -1.47 -16.59
N ALA A 134 -3.34 -2.35 -16.41
CA ALA A 134 -3.37 -3.28 -15.28
C ALA A 134 -2.34 -4.43 -15.40
N ASN A 135 -1.71 -4.60 -16.56
CA ASN A 135 -0.65 -5.58 -16.86
C ASN A 135 -0.91 -6.97 -16.24
N ARG A 136 -2.14 -7.47 -16.39
CA ARG A 136 -2.52 -8.78 -15.82
C ARG A 136 -1.82 -9.97 -16.48
N THR A 137 -1.44 -9.81 -17.72
CA THR A 137 -0.82 -10.85 -18.57
C THR A 137 0.71 -10.90 -18.48
N GLY A 138 1.34 -9.94 -17.79
CA GLY A 138 2.80 -9.87 -17.68
C GLY A 138 3.53 -9.46 -18.96
N TRP A 139 2.81 -9.08 -20.02
CA TRP A 139 3.38 -8.75 -21.33
C TRP A 139 4.44 -7.65 -21.31
N ASN A 140 4.36 -6.78 -20.32
CA ASN A 140 5.28 -5.64 -20.22
C ASN A 140 6.63 -5.99 -19.56
N THR A 141 6.78 -7.20 -19.02
CA THR A 141 7.98 -7.61 -18.26
C THR A 141 8.83 -8.65 -18.98
N GLU A 142 8.26 -9.47 -19.86
CA GLU A 142 8.95 -10.64 -20.43
C GLU A 142 9.61 -10.41 -21.80
N HIS A 143 9.24 -9.35 -22.54
CA HIS A 143 9.72 -9.15 -23.92
C HIS A 143 10.97 -8.28 -24.06
N SER A 144 11.71 -8.03 -22.98
CA SER A 144 12.88 -7.12 -22.97
C SER A 144 14.23 -7.82 -22.98
N GLY A 145 14.37 -8.89 -23.72
CA GLY A 145 15.64 -9.65 -23.80
C GLY A 145 16.85 -8.86 -24.33
N ASN A 146 16.70 -7.73 -25.03
CA ASN A 146 17.83 -6.92 -25.52
C ASN A 146 17.45 -5.47 -25.88
N VAL A 147 16.31 -4.95 -25.41
CA VAL A 147 15.90 -3.58 -25.72
C VAL A 147 16.36 -2.66 -24.58
N PRO A 148 17.02 -1.52 -24.87
CA PRO A 148 17.40 -0.54 -23.86
C PRO A 148 16.20 -0.11 -23.03
N ALA A 149 16.40 0.08 -21.72
CA ALA A 149 15.32 0.44 -20.76
C ALA A 149 14.52 1.71 -21.14
N LYS A 150 15.05 2.53 -22.07
CA LYS A 150 14.37 3.70 -22.64
C LYS A 150 13.27 3.35 -23.66
N GLU A 151 13.31 2.19 -24.26
CA GLU A 151 12.41 1.78 -25.36
C GLU A 151 11.36 0.73 -24.97
N THR A 152 11.37 0.30 -23.69
CA THR A 152 10.39 -0.67 -23.21
C THR A 152 8.99 -0.04 -23.09
N LEU A 153 7.97 -0.79 -23.53
CA LEU A 153 6.55 -0.42 -23.39
C LEU A 153 6.07 -0.38 -21.93
N GLY A 154 6.95 -0.69 -20.96
CA GLY A 154 6.66 -0.68 -19.53
C GLY A 154 6.05 0.62 -19.02
N HIS A 155 5.22 0.54 -17.99
CA HIS A 155 4.46 1.68 -17.45
C HIS A 155 5.24 2.52 -16.43
N TYR A 156 6.45 2.10 -16.04
CA TYR A 156 7.27 2.75 -15.03
C TYR A 156 8.60 3.23 -15.59
N ARG A 157 9.15 4.28 -14.94
CA ARG A 157 10.52 4.73 -15.08
C ARG A 157 11.26 4.39 -13.80
N TYR A 158 12.47 3.87 -13.93
CA TYR A 158 13.29 3.40 -12.82
C TYR A 158 14.48 4.33 -12.60
N ARG A 159 14.77 4.65 -11.34
CA ARG A 159 15.93 5.46 -10.96
C ARG A 159 16.46 5.03 -9.61
N TRP A 160 17.74 4.70 -9.56
CA TRP A 160 18.44 4.47 -8.30
C TRP A 160 18.84 5.80 -7.66
N LEU A 161 18.57 5.95 -6.36
CA LEU A 161 18.97 7.08 -5.54
C LEU A 161 19.87 6.60 -4.41
N ALA A 162 21.02 7.28 -4.20
CA ALA A 162 21.87 7.07 -3.04
C ALA A 162 21.13 7.48 -1.76
N LYS A 163 21.23 6.66 -0.70
CA LYS A 163 20.70 6.99 0.64
C LYS A 163 21.79 7.70 1.45
N PRO A 164 21.47 8.74 2.25
CA PRO A 164 22.44 9.37 3.14
C PRO A 164 23.11 8.39 4.14
N SER A 165 22.39 7.34 4.52
CA SER A 165 22.87 6.27 5.43
C SER A 165 23.63 5.15 4.73
N GLY A 166 24.02 5.33 3.47
CA GLY A 166 24.61 4.28 2.63
C GLY A 166 23.58 3.39 1.93
N GLY A 167 24.03 2.77 0.83
CA GLY A 167 23.20 1.94 -0.04
C GLY A 167 22.34 2.77 -1.00
N GLN A 168 21.50 2.09 -1.76
CA GLN A 168 20.67 2.67 -2.80
C GLN A 168 19.18 2.41 -2.54
N ARG A 169 18.33 3.23 -3.17
CA ARG A 169 16.86 3.11 -3.16
C ARG A 169 16.37 3.17 -4.60
N LEU A 170 15.59 2.20 -5.00
CA LEU A 170 14.94 2.21 -6.30
C LEU A 170 13.67 3.07 -6.25
N LEU A 171 13.60 4.08 -7.11
CA LEU A 171 12.34 4.78 -7.39
C LEU A 171 11.72 4.17 -8.65
N GLU A 172 10.44 3.85 -8.53
CA GLU A 172 9.60 3.31 -9.59
C GLU A 172 8.48 4.31 -9.86
N THR A 173 8.75 5.23 -10.78
CA THR A 173 7.82 6.33 -11.07
C THR A 173 6.90 5.95 -12.22
N PRO A 174 5.57 5.89 -12.02
CA PRO A 174 4.63 5.62 -13.11
C PRO A 174 4.69 6.71 -14.18
N LYS A 175 4.61 6.31 -15.45
CA LYS A 175 4.51 7.23 -16.59
C LYS A 175 3.22 8.07 -16.49
N PRO A 176 3.14 9.25 -17.13
CA PRO A 176 2.07 10.23 -16.89
C PRO A 176 0.64 9.67 -16.96
N ARG A 177 0.33 8.82 -17.94
CA ARG A 177 -1.00 8.25 -18.11
C ARG A 177 -1.37 7.32 -16.96
N LEU A 178 -0.52 6.35 -16.59
CA LEU A 178 -0.75 5.50 -15.42
C LEU A 178 -0.79 6.32 -14.13
N LYS A 179 0.07 7.33 -14.00
CA LYS A 179 0.08 8.22 -12.83
C LYS A 179 -1.26 8.96 -12.67
N SER A 180 -1.92 9.38 -13.76
CA SER A 180 -3.24 10.01 -13.70
C SER A 180 -4.32 9.03 -13.23
N LEU A 181 -4.30 7.78 -13.72
CA LEU A 181 -5.22 6.73 -13.26
C LEU A 181 -5.04 6.43 -11.77
N GLN A 182 -3.79 6.30 -11.32
CA GLN A 182 -3.48 6.08 -9.90
C GLN A 182 -3.92 7.27 -9.02
N ARG A 183 -3.80 8.51 -9.48
CA ARG A 183 -4.35 9.68 -8.77
C ARG A 183 -5.86 9.62 -8.64
N LYS A 184 -6.57 9.17 -9.68
CA LYS A 184 -8.02 8.98 -9.65
C LYS A 184 -8.42 7.90 -8.65
N ILE A 185 -7.66 6.78 -8.57
CA ILE A 185 -7.84 5.76 -7.51
C ILE A 185 -7.61 6.36 -6.12
N LEU A 186 -6.53 7.12 -5.94
CA LEU A 186 -6.22 7.73 -4.66
C LEU A 186 -7.34 8.67 -4.19
N THR A 187 -7.78 9.58 -5.04
CA THR A 187 -8.78 10.60 -4.68
C THR A 187 -10.19 10.05 -4.61
N GLY A 188 -10.58 9.16 -5.52
CA GLY A 188 -11.94 8.65 -5.62
C GLY A 188 -12.21 7.40 -4.78
N ILE A 189 -11.18 6.66 -4.38
CA ILE A 189 -11.34 5.42 -3.62
C ILE A 189 -10.57 5.47 -2.29
N LEU A 190 -9.23 5.55 -2.35
CA LEU A 190 -8.41 5.31 -1.17
C LEU A 190 -8.54 6.39 -0.09
N ASN A 191 -8.77 7.64 -0.47
CA ASN A 191 -8.98 8.74 0.49
C ASN A 191 -10.27 8.62 1.30
N HIS A 192 -11.21 7.77 0.87
CA HIS A 192 -12.46 7.49 1.58
C HIS A 192 -12.35 6.34 2.59
N VAL A 193 -11.22 5.64 2.60
CA VAL A 193 -10.98 4.49 3.49
C VAL A 193 -10.00 4.89 4.60
N PRO A 194 -10.41 4.89 5.86
CA PRO A 194 -9.57 5.35 6.95
C PRO A 194 -8.44 4.38 7.25
N ALA A 195 -7.22 4.87 7.31
CA ALA A 195 -6.10 4.11 7.86
C ALA A 195 -6.18 4.04 9.40
N HIS A 196 -5.45 3.10 10.01
CA HIS A 196 -5.39 2.95 11.47
C HIS A 196 -4.94 4.25 12.15
N ARG A 197 -5.48 4.53 13.35
CA ARG A 197 -5.22 5.80 14.07
C ARG A 197 -3.75 6.03 14.41
N ALA A 198 -2.99 4.97 14.64
CA ALA A 198 -1.56 5.02 14.91
C ALA A 198 -0.70 5.36 13.67
N ALA A 199 -1.25 5.28 12.46
CA ALA A 199 -0.56 5.65 11.23
C ALA A 199 -0.65 7.17 11.01
N HIS A 200 0.49 7.86 10.98
CA HIS A 200 0.56 9.33 10.83
C HIS A 200 1.07 9.79 9.47
N ALA A 201 1.89 9.01 8.78
CA ALA A 201 2.39 9.36 7.45
C ALA A 201 1.28 9.33 6.38
N PHE A 202 1.39 10.21 5.39
CA PHE A 202 0.54 10.22 4.19
C PHE A 202 -0.97 10.39 4.46
N ARG A 203 -1.32 11.05 5.56
CA ARG A 203 -2.70 11.28 5.96
C ARG A 203 -2.99 12.76 6.17
N ARG A 204 -4.15 13.20 5.69
CA ARG A 204 -4.63 14.55 5.95
C ARG A 204 -4.82 14.78 7.47
N GLY A 205 -4.39 15.91 7.96
CA GLY A 205 -4.49 16.28 9.40
C GLY A 205 -3.49 15.55 10.31
N ARG A 206 -2.53 14.79 9.74
CA ARG A 206 -1.44 14.14 10.47
C ARG A 206 -0.09 14.66 9.98
N SER A 207 0.88 14.72 10.88
CA SER A 207 2.21 15.26 10.61
C SER A 207 3.28 14.56 11.46
N VAL A 208 4.54 14.91 11.25
CA VAL A 208 5.64 14.48 12.13
C VAL A 208 5.41 14.95 13.57
N ALA A 209 4.84 16.14 13.76
CA ALA A 209 4.50 16.64 15.11
C ALA A 209 3.46 15.73 15.81
N THR A 210 2.36 15.37 15.12
CA THR A 210 1.35 14.47 15.69
C THR A 210 1.87 13.04 15.92
N TYR A 211 2.82 12.59 15.10
CA TYR A 211 3.50 11.31 15.25
C TYR A 211 4.35 11.26 16.51
N LEU A 212 5.09 12.33 16.80
CA LEU A 212 6.09 12.36 17.85
C LEU A 212 5.58 12.88 19.19
N SER A 213 4.49 13.67 19.20
CA SER A 213 3.93 14.28 20.42
C SER A 213 3.67 13.27 21.56
N PRO A 214 3.12 12.05 21.34
CA PRO A 214 2.89 11.09 22.41
C PRO A 214 4.17 10.54 23.06
N HIS A 215 5.31 10.69 22.39
CA HIS A 215 6.60 10.12 22.80
C HIS A 215 7.53 11.12 23.49
N ALA A 216 7.10 12.38 23.61
CA ALA A 216 7.88 13.40 24.27
C ALA A 216 7.88 13.22 25.80
N GLY A 217 9.03 13.45 26.45
CA GLY A 217 9.19 13.36 27.89
C GLY A 217 9.10 11.94 28.48
N GLN A 218 9.13 10.92 27.64
CA GLN A 218 9.03 9.53 28.06
C GLN A 218 10.37 8.98 28.59
N GLN A 219 10.32 8.07 29.57
CA GLN A 219 11.50 7.48 30.18
C GLN A 219 12.33 6.67 29.18
N VAL A 220 11.67 5.94 28.28
CA VAL A 220 12.33 5.20 27.21
C VAL A 220 11.58 5.40 25.91
N VAL A 221 12.31 5.67 24.83
CA VAL A 221 11.81 5.68 23.46
C VAL A 221 12.48 4.56 22.68
N LEU A 222 11.70 3.66 22.12
CA LEU A 222 12.14 2.58 21.22
C LEU A 222 11.73 2.96 19.79
N HIS A 223 12.72 3.15 18.91
CA HIS A 223 12.52 3.42 17.49
C HIS A 223 12.88 2.18 16.67
N ILE A 224 12.01 1.79 15.74
CA ILE A 224 12.16 0.62 14.87
C ILE A 224 11.88 1.04 13.43
N ASP A 225 12.77 0.67 12.49
CA ASP A 225 12.66 0.95 11.05
C ASP A 225 12.30 -0.37 10.33
N LEU A 226 11.25 -0.38 9.51
CA LEU A 226 10.88 -1.51 8.67
C LEU A 226 11.73 -1.53 7.40
N ARG A 227 12.20 -2.72 7.03
CA ARG A 227 12.98 -2.90 5.81
C ARG A 227 12.08 -2.88 4.59
N GLU A 228 12.41 -2.00 3.61
CA GLU A 228 11.76 -1.95 2.31
C GLU A 228 10.22 -1.97 2.37
N PHE A 229 9.66 -1.08 3.19
CA PHE A 229 8.25 -1.05 3.55
C PHE A 229 7.30 -1.17 2.35
N PHE A 230 7.49 -0.37 1.28
CA PHE A 230 6.64 -0.43 0.09
C PHE A 230 6.80 -1.76 -0.68
N PRO A 231 8.03 -2.21 -1.02
CA PRO A 231 8.23 -3.49 -1.70
C PRO A 231 7.80 -4.73 -0.88
N SER A 232 7.71 -4.61 0.45
CA SER A 232 7.19 -5.69 1.31
C SER A 232 5.67 -5.86 1.22
N VAL A 233 4.95 -4.90 0.64
CA VAL A 233 3.51 -5.01 0.41
C VAL A 233 3.25 -5.63 -0.96
N HIS A 234 3.03 -6.94 -0.99
CA HIS A 234 2.76 -7.69 -2.21
C HIS A 234 1.35 -7.44 -2.78
N ALA A 235 1.20 -7.68 -4.08
CA ALA A 235 -0.06 -7.51 -4.80
C ALA A 235 -1.24 -8.27 -4.15
N SER A 236 -1.01 -9.44 -3.54
CA SER A 236 -2.06 -10.19 -2.84
C SER A 236 -2.68 -9.41 -1.68
N ARG A 237 -1.89 -8.63 -0.94
CA ARG A 237 -2.40 -7.77 0.16
C ARG A 237 -3.16 -6.57 -0.37
N VAL A 238 -2.68 -5.98 -1.46
CA VAL A 238 -3.37 -4.88 -2.17
C VAL A 238 -4.71 -5.36 -2.71
N HIS A 239 -4.74 -6.55 -3.32
CA HIS A 239 -5.96 -7.19 -3.79
C HIS A 239 -6.95 -7.43 -2.64
N ALA A 240 -6.49 -8.00 -1.52
CA ALA A 240 -7.32 -8.21 -0.34
C ALA A 240 -7.88 -6.88 0.21
N ALA A 241 -7.11 -5.79 0.18
CA ALA A 241 -7.60 -4.47 0.58
C ALA A 241 -8.75 -3.98 -0.31
N PHE A 242 -8.65 -4.09 -1.64
CA PHE A 242 -9.75 -3.76 -2.55
C PHE A 242 -10.95 -4.69 -2.37
N ARG A 243 -10.74 -5.98 -2.11
CA ARG A 243 -11.82 -6.91 -1.77
C ARG A 243 -12.53 -6.50 -0.47
N THR A 244 -11.80 -6.10 0.55
CA THR A 244 -12.36 -5.58 1.81
C THR A 244 -13.19 -4.31 1.60
N MET A 245 -12.83 -3.49 0.62
CA MET A 245 -13.63 -2.33 0.22
C MET A 245 -14.92 -2.71 -0.52
N GLY A 246 -15.15 -3.98 -0.80
CA GLY A 246 -16.36 -4.51 -1.45
C GLY A 246 -16.24 -4.75 -2.95
N TYR A 247 -15.13 -4.43 -3.59
CA TYR A 247 -14.98 -4.62 -5.04
C TYR A 247 -15.02 -6.09 -5.44
N PRO A 248 -15.77 -6.45 -6.52
CA PRO A 248 -15.75 -7.79 -7.08
C PRO A 248 -14.33 -8.25 -7.46
N GLU A 249 -14.08 -9.55 -7.43
CA GLU A 249 -12.79 -10.18 -7.67
C GLU A 249 -12.06 -9.61 -8.88
N ARG A 250 -12.78 -9.50 -10.00
CA ARG A 250 -12.21 -9.03 -11.27
C ARG A 250 -11.83 -7.56 -11.23
N ILE A 251 -12.65 -6.74 -10.57
CA ILE A 251 -12.40 -5.29 -10.40
C ILE A 251 -11.24 -5.07 -9.43
N ALA A 252 -11.24 -5.77 -8.29
CA ALA A 252 -10.12 -5.74 -7.35
C ALA A 252 -8.80 -6.15 -8.01
N GLY A 253 -8.84 -7.17 -8.88
CA GLY A 253 -7.67 -7.60 -9.66
C GLY A 253 -7.14 -6.53 -10.62
N LEU A 254 -8.01 -5.80 -11.32
CA LEU A 254 -7.63 -4.69 -12.20
C LEU A 254 -7.08 -3.50 -11.42
N LEU A 255 -7.75 -3.09 -10.35
CA LEU A 255 -7.26 -2.02 -9.45
C LEU A 255 -5.90 -2.38 -8.85
N THR A 256 -5.69 -3.63 -8.46
CA THR A 256 -4.40 -4.13 -7.98
C THR A 256 -3.33 -4.02 -9.05
N GLY A 257 -3.62 -4.45 -10.27
CA GLY A 257 -2.68 -4.35 -11.39
C GLY A 257 -2.27 -2.91 -11.70
N LEU A 258 -3.22 -1.96 -11.63
CA LEU A 258 -2.94 -0.52 -11.80
C LEU A 258 -2.04 0.05 -10.67
N CYS A 259 -2.08 -0.53 -9.47
CA CYS A 259 -1.39 0.00 -8.28
C CYS A 259 -0.08 -0.73 -7.93
N THR A 260 0.22 -1.85 -8.57
CA THR A 260 1.40 -2.67 -8.28
C THR A 260 2.31 -2.78 -9.50
N ASN A 261 3.58 -3.06 -9.26
CA ASN A 261 4.61 -3.26 -10.28
C ASN A 261 5.49 -4.46 -9.92
N ASP A 262 6.04 -5.11 -10.93
CA ASP A 262 7.12 -6.07 -10.83
C ASP A 262 8.34 -5.48 -11.56
N THR A 263 9.45 -5.30 -10.84
CA THR A 263 10.63 -4.66 -11.40
C THR A 263 11.33 -5.61 -12.37
N PRO A 264 11.61 -5.20 -13.63
CA PRO A 264 12.38 -6.01 -14.58
C PRO A 264 13.75 -6.38 -14.02
N SER A 265 14.19 -7.63 -14.27
CA SER A 265 15.46 -8.14 -13.75
C SER A 265 16.66 -7.27 -14.14
N ALA A 266 16.68 -6.73 -15.36
CA ALA A 266 17.74 -5.86 -15.85
C ALA A 266 17.95 -4.59 -15.00
N ILE A 267 16.90 -4.11 -14.33
CA ILE A 267 16.96 -2.91 -13.46
C ILE A 267 17.57 -3.25 -12.08
N LEU A 268 17.55 -4.52 -11.68
CA LEU A 268 18.02 -4.98 -10.37
C LEU A 268 19.51 -5.31 -10.33
N TYR A 269 20.25 -4.94 -11.38
CA TYR A 269 21.70 -4.94 -11.39
C TYR A 269 22.21 -3.50 -11.26
N SER A 270 23.28 -3.31 -10.50
CA SER A 270 24.01 -2.03 -10.45
C SER A 270 24.70 -1.73 -11.79
N ALA A 271 25.18 -0.48 -11.94
CA ALA A 271 26.00 -0.10 -13.09
C ALA A 271 27.26 -0.98 -13.25
N ASP A 272 27.76 -1.54 -12.15
CA ASP A 272 28.94 -2.42 -12.11
C ASP A 272 28.57 -3.90 -12.33
N GLY A 273 27.33 -4.21 -12.74
CA GLY A 273 26.85 -5.57 -13.01
C GLY A 273 26.58 -6.41 -11.75
N GLN A 274 26.69 -5.84 -10.55
CA GLN A 274 26.38 -6.54 -9.31
C GLN A 274 24.87 -6.56 -9.06
N ARG A 275 24.34 -7.74 -8.71
CA ARG A 275 22.93 -7.91 -8.31
C ARG A 275 22.71 -7.31 -6.92
N VAL A 276 21.54 -6.69 -6.69
CA VAL A 276 21.09 -6.34 -5.35
C VAL A 276 21.04 -7.57 -4.45
N ASP A 277 21.02 -7.39 -3.12
CA ASP A 277 20.88 -8.52 -2.20
C ASP A 277 19.62 -9.35 -2.49
N GLU A 278 19.67 -10.64 -2.14
CA GLU A 278 18.62 -11.60 -2.50
C GLU A 278 17.24 -11.22 -1.96
N GLY A 279 17.16 -10.74 -0.74
CA GLY A 279 15.89 -10.31 -0.17
C GLY A 279 15.29 -9.12 -0.91
N THR A 280 16.08 -8.15 -1.31
CA THR A 280 15.66 -7.03 -2.16
C THR A 280 15.26 -7.54 -3.56
N TRP A 281 16.04 -8.44 -4.15
CA TRP A 281 15.71 -9.07 -5.43
C TRP A 281 14.34 -9.73 -5.42
N LEU A 282 14.09 -10.61 -4.45
CA LEU A 282 12.81 -11.34 -4.34
C LEU A 282 11.62 -10.39 -4.17
N ARG A 283 11.75 -9.37 -3.30
CA ARG A 283 10.67 -8.40 -3.07
C ARG A 283 10.38 -7.53 -4.30
N GLN A 284 11.40 -7.11 -5.02
CA GLN A 284 11.25 -6.26 -6.21
C GLN A 284 10.78 -7.04 -7.44
N ARG A 285 11.09 -8.33 -7.55
CA ARG A 285 10.62 -9.22 -8.64
C ARG A 285 9.18 -9.66 -8.46
N ALA A 286 8.72 -9.83 -7.22
CA ALA A 286 7.31 -10.05 -6.94
C ALA A 286 6.50 -8.78 -7.20
N LYS A 287 5.24 -8.90 -7.64
CA LYS A 287 4.35 -7.74 -7.77
C LYS A 287 4.14 -7.09 -6.40
N HIS A 288 4.53 -5.83 -6.27
CA HIS A 288 4.58 -5.09 -5.02
C HIS A 288 4.13 -3.62 -5.20
N LEU A 289 4.03 -2.87 -4.10
CA LEU A 289 3.77 -1.42 -4.16
C LEU A 289 5.04 -0.68 -4.62
N PRO A 290 4.99 0.00 -5.78
CA PRO A 290 6.14 0.73 -6.31
C PRO A 290 6.44 1.98 -5.48
N GLN A 291 7.72 2.23 -5.18
CA GLN A 291 8.16 3.42 -4.48
C GLN A 291 8.22 4.63 -5.42
N GLY A 292 7.17 5.44 -5.43
CA GLY A 292 7.02 6.63 -6.29
C GLY A 292 5.65 6.72 -6.96
N ALA A 293 4.79 5.72 -6.78
CA ALA A 293 3.41 5.76 -7.25
C ALA A 293 2.50 6.54 -6.29
N PRO A 294 1.53 7.32 -6.79
CA PRO A 294 0.59 8.08 -5.96
C PRO A 294 -0.24 7.25 -4.99
N THR A 295 -0.58 6.00 -5.37
CA THR A 295 -1.42 5.10 -4.57
C THR A 295 -0.66 4.37 -3.47
N SER A 296 0.66 4.17 -3.63
CA SER A 296 1.46 3.35 -2.72
C SER A 296 1.40 3.81 -1.26
N PRO A 297 1.46 5.12 -0.93
CA PRO A 297 1.40 5.56 0.46
C PRO A 297 0.09 5.19 1.17
N ALA A 298 -1.06 5.42 0.51
CA ALA A 298 -2.37 5.09 1.06
C ALA A 298 -2.56 3.57 1.20
N LEU A 299 -2.23 2.81 0.15
CA LEU A 299 -2.34 1.35 0.16
C LEU A 299 -1.41 0.70 1.20
N ALA A 300 -0.19 1.21 1.37
CA ALA A 300 0.72 0.71 2.40
C ALA A 300 0.14 0.89 3.80
N ASN A 301 -0.49 2.04 4.09
CA ASN A 301 -1.18 2.26 5.35
C ASN A 301 -2.36 1.30 5.56
N LEU A 302 -3.16 1.04 4.54
CA LEU A 302 -4.29 0.11 4.61
C LEU A 302 -3.82 -1.34 4.77
N CYS A 303 -2.79 -1.76 4.03
CA CYS A 303 -2.21 -3.11 4.16
C CYS A 303 -1.50 -3.33 5.51
N ALA A 304 -1.00 -2.27 6.15
CA ALA A 304 -0.42 -2.32 7.48
C ALA A 304 -1.45 -2.17 8.62
N TYR A 305 -2.75 -2.08 8.32
CA TYR A 305 -3.79 -1.86 9.33
C TYR A 305 -3.78 -2.94 10.43
N LYS A 306 -3.69 -4.20 10.05
CA LYS A 306 -3.65 -5.32 11.00
C LYS A 306 -2.36 -5.31 11.85
N LEU A 307 -1.22 -4.95 11.23
CA LEU A 307 0.03 -4.73 11.96
C LEU A 307 -0.17 -3.66 13.04
N ASP A 308 -0.76 -2.51 12.70
CA ASP A 308 -1.01 -1.43 13.64
C ASP A 308 -1.95 -1.84 14.77
N CYS A 309 -3.03 -2.59 14.48
CA CYS A 309 -3.94 -3.11 15.49
C CYS A 309 -3.23 -4.00 16.52
N ARG A 310 -2.38 -4.93 16.03
CA ARG A 310 -1.65 -5.86 16.90
C ARG A 310 -0.58 -5.15 17.73
N LEU A 311 0.17 -4.24 17.12
CA LEU A 311 1.22 -3.48 17.81
C LEU A 311 0.65 -2.49 18.81
N GLU A 312 -0.46 -1.83 18.51
CA GLU A 312 -1.16 -0.97 19.49
C GLU A 312 -1.74 -1.79 20.63
N GLY A 313 -2.33 -2.96 20.34
CA GLY A 313 -2.79 -3.90 21.35
C GLY A 313 -1.66 -4.31 22.30
N LEU A 314 -0.51 -4.72 21.74
CA LEU A 314 0.68 -5.06 22.53
C LEU A 314 1.19 -3.86 23.36
N ALA A 315 1.25 -2.66 22.78
CA ALA A 315 1.69 -1.46 23.49
C ALA A 315 0.80 -1.17 24.72
N ARG A 316 -0.52 -1.33 24.58
CA ARG A 316 -1.47 -1.14 25.69
C ARG A 316 -1.23 -2.12 26.85
N THR A 317 -0.86 -3.37 26.58
CA THR A 317 -0.62 -4.37 27.64
C THR A 317 0.56 -4.01 28.56
N VAL A 318 1.44 -3.13 28.09
CA VAL A 318 2.62 -2.64 28.84
C VAL A 318 2.55 -1.12 29.10
N SER A 319 1.36 -0.53 29.01
CA SER A 319 1.12 0.91 29.19
C SER A 319 2.03 1.83 28.35
N ALA A 320 2.47 1.33 27.18
CA ALA A 320 3.30 2.08 26.25
C ALA A 320 2.46 2.81 25.19
N GLN A 321 3.00 3.93 24.68
CA GLN A 321 2.49 4.62 23.51
C GLN A 321 3.02 3.96 22.25
N TYR A 322 2.20 3.93 21.20
CA TYR A 322 2.60 3.44 19.88
C TYR A 322 2.11 4.37 18.77
N THR A 323 3.02 4.74 17.87
CA THR A 323 2.67 5.42 16.61
C THR A 323 3.56 4.91 15.46
N ARG A 324 3.09 5.10 14.22
CA ARG A 324 3.83 4.75 13.00
C ARG A 324 3.85 5.89 12.00
N TYR A 325 5.01 6.16 11.42
CA TYR A 325 5.18 7.09 10.30
C TYR A 325 5.84 6.37 9.13
N ALA A 326 5.04 5.88 8.18
CA ALA A 326 5.48 5.00 7.08
C ALA A 326 6.16 3.72 7.61
N ASP A 327 7.46 3.61 7.42
CA ASP A 327 8.35 2.53 7.87
C ASP A 327 8.91 2.73 9.29
N ASP A 328 8.75 3.92 9.88
CA ASP A 328 9.22 4.24 11.22
C ASP A 328 8.14 3.95 12.27
N LEU A 329 8.42 3.03 13.20
CA LEU A 329 7.58 2.71 14.35
C LEU A 329 8.22 3.25 15.63
N VAL A 330 7.43 3.88 16.49
CA VAL A 330 7.90 4.32 17.80
C VAL A 330 7.01 3.77 18.90
N PHE A 331 7.68 3.23 19.91
CA PHE A 331 7.09 2.87 21.20
C PHE A 331 7.74 3.69 22.29
N SER A 332 6.98 4.11 23.30
CA SER A 332 7.57 4.80 24.43
C SER A 332 6.75 4.58 25.70
N GLY A 333 7.41 4.70 26.84
CA GLY A 333 6.78 4.50 28.13
C GLY A 333 7.81 4.30 29.24
N GLU A 334 7.31 3.85 30.39
CA GLU A 334 8.11 3.39 31.51
C GLU A 334 8.16 1.85 31.47
N PHE A 335 9.36 1.31 31.45
CA PHE A 335 9.55 -0.14 31.46
C PHE A 335 10.25 -0.52 32.77
N GLU A 336 9.60 -1.37 33.57
CA GLU A 336 10.04 -1.77 34.91
C GLU A 336 11.47 -2.34 34.95
N SER A 337 11.93 -2.94 33.85
CA SER A 337 13.28 -3.51 33.76
C SER A 337 13.76 -3.65 32.32
N GLN A 338 15.06 -3.83 32.14
CA GLN A 338 15.62 -4.16 30.83
C GLN A 338 15.09 -5.50 30.29
N LYS A 339 14.71 -6.44 31.19
CA LYS A 339 14.10 -7.73 30.76
C LYS A 339 12.70 -7.54 30.17
N SER A 340 11.87 -6.64 30.75
CA SER A 340 10.54 -6.34 30.20
C SER A 340 10.63 -5.68 28.83
N LEU A 341 11.58 -4.76 28.65
CA LEU A 341 11.84 -4.13 27.34
C LEU A 341 12.35 -5.13 26.32
N ALA A 342 13.23 -6.07 26.71
CA ALA A 342 13.71 -7.12 25.82
C ALA A 342 12.57 -8.05 25.35
N ARG A 343 11.68 -8.46 26.28
CA ARG A 343 10.48 -9.24 25.93
C ARG A 343 9.57 -8.49 24.97
N LEU A 344 9.32 -7.21 25.22
CA LEU A 344 8.53 -6.37 24.33
C LEU A 344 9.12 -6.33 22.91
N ARG A 345 10.42 -6.16 22.76
CA ARG A 345 11.12 -6.18 21.47
C ARG A 345 10.97 -7.52 20.73
N ILE A 346 11.03 -8.64 21.44
CA ILE A 346 10.81 -9.98 20.85
C ILE A 346 9.39 -10.10 20.33
N LEU A 347 8.38 -9.70 21.11
CA LEU A 347 6.97 -9.76 20.70
C LEU A 347 6.67 -8.81 19.52
N ILE A 348 7.23 -7.59 19.53
CA ILE A 348 7.13 -6.67 18.40
C ILE A 348 7.69 -7.30 17.13
N ASN A 349 8.89 -7.90 17.21
CA ASN A 349 9.52 -8.57 16.06
C ASN A 349 8.68 -9.74 15.55
N ALA A 350 8.14 -10.56 16.44
CA ALA A 350 7.26 -11.66 16.06
C ALA A 350 6.01 -11.17 15.32
N ILE A 351 5.35 -10.12 15.82
CA ILE A 351 4.18 -9.52 15.15
C ILE A 351 4.55 -8.97 13.78
N ILE A 352 5.68 -8.26 13.68
CA ILE A 352 6.14 -7.67 12.40
C ILE A 352 6.40 -8.77 11.36
N LEU A 353 7.04 -9.86 11.75
CA LEU A 353 7.31 -11.01 10.87
C LEU A 353 6.01 -11.72 10.46
N ASP A 354 5.10 -11.98 11.40
CA ASP A 354 3.79 -12.57 11.13
C ASP A 354 2.97 -11.74 10.12
N GLU A 355 3.07 -10.41 10.21
CA GLU A 355 2.39 -9.51 9.27
C GLU A 355 3.19 -9.29 7.97
N GLY A 356 4.24 -10.08 7.71
CA GLY A 356 5.00 -10.11 6.46
C GLY A 356 5.91 -8.90 6.26
N PHE A 357 6.34 -8.26 7.34
CA PHE A 357 7.35 -7.19 7.33
C PHE A 357 8.63 -7.66 8.01
N GLU A 358 9.70 -6.90 7.84
CA GLU A 358 11.02 -7.21 8.39
C GLU A 358 11.63 -5.96 9.04
N ILE A 359 12.28 -6.14 10.20
CA ILE A 359 12.96 -5.04 10.92
C ILE A 359 14.35 -4.81 10.31
N ARG A 360 14.71 -3.55 10.16
CA ARG A 360 16.09 -3.12 9.91
C ARG A 360 16.84 -2.96 11.24
N HIS A 361 17.41 -4.06 11.76
CA HIS A 361 18.04 -4.09 13.10
C HIS A 361 19.10 -3.00 13.32
N ARG A 362 19.90 -2.64 12.29
CA ARG A 362 20.95 -1.62 12.39
C ARG A 362 20.42 -0.22 12.71
N LYS A 363 19.13 0.04 12.45
CA LYS A 363 18.48 1.32 12.72
C LYS A 363 17.58 1.29 13.94
N THR A 364 17.35 0.14 14.54
CA THR A 364 16.58 0.02 15.77
C THR A 364 17.36 0.60 16.94
N GLN A 365 16.74 1.54 17.64
CA GLN A 365 17.38 2.28 18.74
C GLN A 365 16.50 2.24 20.00
N VAL A 366 17.15 2.01 21.13
CA VAL A 366 16.55 2.19 22.45
C VAL A 366 17.19 3.44 23.05
N MET A 367 16.40 4.42 23.39
CA MET A 367 16.83 5.73 23.86
C MET A 367 16.22 6.02 25.25
N PRO A 368 16.96 5.75 26.35
CA PRO A 368 16.56 6.16 27.70
C PRO A 368 16.53 7.70 27.85
N ALA A 369 15.77 8.21 28.82
CA ALA A 369 15.62 9.66 29.09
C ALA A 369 16.97 10.38 29.33
N GLY A 370 17.95 9.69 29.96
CA GLY A 370 19.31 10.21 30.17
C GLY A 370 20.16 10.32 28.90
N THR A 371 19.68 9.83 27.76
CA THR A 371 20.37 9.92 26.49
C THR A 371 19.64 10.85 25.51
N ARG A 372 20.25 11.07 24.36
CA ARG A 372 19.63 11.85 23.28
C ARG A 372 18.46 11.07 22.67
N GLN A 373 17.23 11.40 23.02
CA GLN A 373 16.04 10.86 22.37
C GLN A 373 15.73 11.65 21.09
N GLN A 374 15.98 11.06 19.93
CA GLN A 374 15.76 11.72 18.63
C GLN A 374 15.15 10.76 17.61
N VAL A 375 14.00 11.14 17.05
CA VAL A 375 13.30 10.38 16.00
C VAL A 375 12.94 11.34 14.86
N ALA A 376 13.08 10.89 13.61
CA ALA A 376 12.82 11.70 12.41
C ALA A 376 13.49 13.10 12.46
N GLY A 377 14.68 13.20 13.05
CA GLY A 377 15.39 14.47 13.21
C GLY A 377 14.90 15.39 14.35
N VAL A 378 13.87 15.00 15.11
CA VAL A 378 13.25 15.79 16.18
C VAL A 378 13.70 15.28 17.54
N ARG A 379 14.05 16.18 18.46
CA ARG A 379 14.34 15.90 19.88
C ARG A 379 13.06 15.66 20.65
N LEU A 380 13.05 14.68 21.57
CA LEU A 380 11.87 14.27 22.34
C LEU A 380 12.06 14.29 23.86
N ASN A 381 13.26 14.56 24.39
CA ASN A 381 13.61 14.42 25.79
C ASN A 381 12.62 15.13 26.74
N VAL A 382 12.08 16.28 26.38
CA VAL A 382 11.10 17.04 27.20
C VAL A 382 9.83 17.31 26.39
N HIS A 383 9.98 17.92 25.25
CA HIS A 383 8.93 18.20 24.27
C HIS A 383 9.52 18.10 22.85
N PRO A 384 8.68 17.91 21.80
CA PRO A 384 9.19 17.87 20.44
C PRO A 384 9.91 19.18 20.11
N ASN A 385 11.17 19.09 19.70
CA ASN A 385 12.01 20.26 19.49
C ASN A 385 13.01 20.09 18.35
N ILE A 386 13.39 21.21 17.73
CA ILE A 386 14.48 21.26 16.77
C ILE A 386 15.81 20.95 17.49
N PRO A 387 16.69 20.09 16.97
CA PRO A 387 18.04 19.91 17.46
C PRO A 387 18.80 21.24 17.47
N ARG A 388 19.67 21.43 18.47
CA ARG A 388 20.43 22.67 18.62
C ARG A 388 21.24 22.98 17.36
N GLU A 389 21.91 22.00 16.83
CA GLU A 389 22.74 22.10 15.63
C GLU A 389 21.96 22.61 14.41
N ALA A 390 20.74 22.05 14.20
CA ALA A 390 19.88 22.46 13.08
C ALA A 390 19.29 23.87 13.29
N PHE A 391 19.02 24.25 14.55
CA PHE A 391 18.59 25.60 14.89
C PHE A 391 19.69 26.61 14.66
N ASP A 392 20.89 26.34 15.16
CA ASP A 392 22.04 27.24 15.06
C ASP A 392 22.49 27.40 13.60
N GLU A 393 22.47 26.31 12.79
CA GLU A 393 22.69 26.36 11.34
C GLU A 393 21.67 27.26 10.64
N LEU A 394 20.38 27.04 10.87
CA LEU A 394 19.32 27.83 10.23
C LEU A 394 19.40 29.31 10.64
N LYS A 395 19.68 29.57 11.92
CA LYS A 395 19.92 30.94 12.43
C LYS A 395 21.10 31.62 11.75
N ALA A 396 22.21 30.92 11.56
CA ALA A 396 23.39 31.45 10.88
C ALA A 396 23.10 31.77 9.40
N ILE A 397 22.39 30.87 8.71
CA ILE A 397 21.97 31.10 7.32
C ILE A 397 21.12 32.37 7.22
N LEU A 398 20.08 32.50 8.08
CA LEU A 398 19.20 33.67 8.05
C LEU A 398 19.93 34.97 8.41
N HIS A 399 20.81 34.96 9.40
CA HIS A 399 21.65 36.10 9.74
C HIS A 399 22.54 36.52 8.61
N ASN A 400 23.19 35.58 7.95
CA ASN A 400 24.07 35.86 6.82
C ASN A 400 23.31 36.33 5.58
N CYS A 401 22.10 35.80 5.35
CA CYS A 401 21.25 36.31 4.27
C CYS A 401 20.86 37.77 4.51
N TRP A 402 20.52 38.14 5.73
CA TRP A 402 20.21 39.51 6.11
C TRP A 402 21.42 40.44 5.95
N ARG A 403 22.59 40.00 6.39
CA ARG A 403 23.81 40.83 6.42
C ARG A 403 24.53 40.93 5.08
N TYR A 404 24.59 39.84 4.32
CA TYR A 404 25.42 39.73 3.11
C TYR A 404 24.59 39.39 1.87
N GLY A 405 23.28 39.41 1.96
CA GLY A 405 22.37 39.05 0.89
C GLY A 405 22.13 37.53 0.74
N PRO A 406 20.98 37.12 0.20
CA PRO A 406 20.58 35.70 0.04
C PRO A 406 21.55 34.88 -0.81
N GLY A 407 22.15 35.50 -1.83
CA GLY A 407 23.16 34.88 -2.72
C GLY A 407 24.35 34.30 -1.98
N SER A 408 24.76 34.92 -0.86
CA SER A 408 25.91 34.50 -0.04
C SER A 408 25.70 33.10 0.58
N GLN A 409 24.44 32.68 0.79
CA GLN A 409 24.07 31.42 1.43
C GLN A 409 23.51 30.40 0.46
N ASN A 410 23.11 30.80 -0.74
CA ASN A 410 22.58 29.89 -1.78
C ASN A 410 23.73 29.14 -2.49
N ARG A 411 24.54 28.40 -1.73
CA ARG A 411 25.73 27.67 -2.24
C ARG A 411 25.41 26.58 -3.25
N THR A 412 24.18 26.04 -3.21
CA THR A 412 23.70 24.97 -4.10
C THR A 412 23.01 25.51 -5.36
N GLY A 413 22.92 26.85 -5.51
CA GLY A 413 22.21 27.46 -6.63
C GLY A 413 20.72 27.11 -6.69
N HIS A 414 20.04 27.02 -5.53
CA HIS A 414 18.63 26.67 -5.50
C HIS A 414 17.79 27.77 -6.17
N PRO A 415 16.99 27.47 -7.21
CA PRO A 415 16.30 28.51 -8.00
C PRO A 415 15.28 29.30 -7.18
N ASN A 416 14.64 28.68 -6.18
CA ASN A 416 13.67 29.30 -5.29
C ASN A 416 14.17 29.26 -3.84
N PHE A 417 15.30 29.90 -3.55
CA PHE A 417 15.98 29.82 -2.25
C PHE A 417 15.14 30.40 -1.10
N ARG A 418 14.38 31.48 -1.36
CA ARG A 418 13.41 32.04 -0.40
C ARG A 418 12.39 31.00 0.05
N ASP A 419 11.74 30.34 -0.92
CA ASP A 419 10.73 29.32 -0.64
C ASP A 419 11.31 28.09 0.05
N HIS A 420 12.56 27.73 -0.30
CA HIS A 420 13.28 26.66 0.38
C HIS A 420 13.48 26.96 1.88
N LEU A 421 13.94 28.16 2.23
CA LEU A 421 14.12 28.56 3.63
C LEU A 421 12.79 28.73 4.36
N ASN A 422 11.78 29.29 3.71
CA ASN A 422 10.42 29.40 4.25
C ASN A 422 9.83 27.99 4.55
N GLY A 423 10.04 27.03 3.67
CA GLY A 423 9.63 25.63 3.88
C GLY A 423 10.34 24.98 5.08
N ARG A 424 11.64 25.27 5.30
CA ARG A 424 12.38 24.82 6.52
C ARG A 424 11.80 25.44 7.80
N LEU A 425 11.46 26.72 7.78
CA LEU A 425 10.83 27.41 8.92
C LEU A 425 9.43 26.87 9.21
N ALA A 426 8.59 26.72 8.18
CA ALA A 426 7.26 26.17 8.30
C ALA A 426 7.26 24.73 8.89
N TYR A 427 8.19 23.89 8.43
CA TYR A 427 8.37 22.54 8.98
C TYR A 427 8.64 22.58 10.50
N TRP A 428 9.64 23.36 10.93
CA TRP A 428 9.97 23.46 12.36
C TRP A 428 8.92 24.18 13.17
N SER A 429 8.23 25.18 12.60
CA SER A 429 7.10 25.85 13.24
C SER A 429 5.95 24.88 13.54
N SER A 430 5.72 23.90 12.68
CA SER A 430 4.72 22.85 12.94
C SER A 430 5.06 21.93 14.12
N ILE A 431 6.34 21.87 14.53
CA ILE A 431 6.83 21.00 15.61
C ILE A 431 7.07 21.79 16.89
N CYS A 432 7.73 22.95 16.83
CA CYS A 432 8.13 23.76 17.96
C CYS A 432 7.88 25.26 17.67
N PRO A 433 6.62 25.71 17.59
CA PRO A 433 6.28 27.05 17.11
C PRO A 433 6.94 28.18 17.93
N VAL A 434 6.93 28.07 19.25
CA VAL A 434 7.49 29.10 20.13
C VAL A 434 8.96 29.38 19.86
N ARG A 435 9.74 28.35 19.60
CA ARG A 435 11.19 28.49 19.34
C ARG A 435 11.48 29.08 17.97
N ILE A 436 10.59 28.91 17.01
CA ILE A 436 10.79 29.37 15.64
C ILE A 436 10.41 30.84 15.40
N VAL A 437 9.63 31.45 16.28
CA VAL A 437 9.24 32.88 16.18
C VAL A 437 10.45 33.77 15.90
N LYS A 438 11.52 33.60 16.66
CA LYS A 438 12.76 34.40 16.49
C LYS A 438 13.41 34.19 15.11
N LEU A 439 13.38 32.99 14.57
CA LEU A 439 13.92 32.70 13.23
C LEU A 439 13.01 33.28 12.14
N GLN A 440 11.70 33.28 12.36
CA GLN A 440 10.74 33.91 11.44
C GLN A 440 10.96 35.41 11.36
N GLU A 441 11.13 36.09 12.50
CA GLU A 441 11.47 37.51 12.55
C GLU A 441 12.78 37.84 11.79
N MET A 442 13.78 36.97 11.88
CA MET A 442 15.02 37.11 11.12
C MET A 442 14.80 36.95 9.62
N PHE A 443 13.98 35.99 9.21
CA PHE A 443 13.64 35.74 7.81
C PHE A 443 12.87 36.92 7.19
N ASP A 444 11.93 37.52 7.95
CA ASP A 444 11.11 38.65 7.50
C ASP A 444 11.92 39.94 7.32
N ARG A 445 13.10 40.04 7.91
CA ARG A 445 14.03 41.19 7.74
C ARG A 445 14.91 41.07 6.52
N ILE A 446 14.93 39.93 5.82
CA ILE A 446 15.79 39.72 4.67
C ILE A 446 15.17 40.41 3.45
N GLU A 447 15.94 41.25 2.81
CA GLU A 447 15.59 41.82 1.50
C GLU A 447 15.80 40.75 0.41
N TRP A 448 14.69 40.22 -0.09
CA TRP A 448 14.68 39.24 -1.16
C TRP A 448 14.65 39.98 -2.50
N THR A 449 15.80 40.23 -3.11
CA THR A 449 15.87 40.67 -4.49
C THR A 449 15.34 39.56 -5.40
N GLU A 450 14.33 39.85 -6.20
CA GLU A 450 13.88 38.96 -7.27
C GLU A 450 15.06 38.74 -8.24
N GLN A 451 15.49 37.47 -8.36
CA GLN A 451 16.43 37.02 -9.40
C GLN A 451 15.67 36.50 -10.60
#